data_171c8d0975dd44edc09a1c566a5ec3d1
#
_entry.id   171c8d0975dd44edc09a1c566a5ec3d1
#
_cell.length_a   1.000
_cell.length_b   1.000
_cell.length_c   1.000
_cell.angle_alpha   90.00
_cell.angle_beta   90.00
_cell.angle_gamma   90.00
#
_symmetry.space_group_name_H-M   'P 1'
#
loop_
_entity.id
_entity.type
_entity.pdbx_description
1 polymer ?
#
loop_
_entity_poly.entity_id
_entity_poly.type
_entity_poly.pdbx_seq_one_letter_code
_entity_poly.pdbx_strand_id
1 'polypeptide(L)'
;MIFNRAIATLALLMAANVALAGGVMKGDAAAGEALVGSCAACHGADGNSLAPTFPKLAGLGERYLLKQMKDIRDGRRPVALMVGQVDNMTDQQL
;
A
#
# COMPACT_ATOMS: atom_id res chain seq x y z
N MET A 1 -32.43 13.07 49.42
CA MET A 1 -32.62 11.93 48.48
C MET A 1 -32.71 12.37 47.02
N ILE A 2 -31.96 13.36 46.59
CA ILE A 2 -32.03 13.84 45.17
C ILE A 2 -30.64 13.95 44.54
N PHE A 3 -29.61 13.37 45.13
CA PHE A 3 -28.24 13.58 44.66
C PHE A 3 -27.60 12.43 43.88
N ASN A 4 -28.36 11.43 43.45
CA ASN A 4 -27.75 10.23 42.86
C ASN A 4 -28.08 9.98 41.39
N ARG A 5 -28.53 10.98 40.66
CA ARG A 5 -28.85 10.79 39.23
C ARG A 5 -27.97 11.54 38.23
N ALA A 6 -27.00 12.30 38.69
CA ALA A 6 -26.19 13.14 37.81
C ALA A 6 -24.79 12.58 37.48
N ILE A 7 -24.41 11.43 38.02
CA ILE A 7 -23.03 10.91 37.85
C ILE A 7 -22.96 9.77 36.83
N ALA A 8 -24.09 9.25 36.38
CA ALA A 8 -24.12 8.07 35.52
C ALA A 8 -24.01 8.38 34.01
N THR A 9 -24.03 9.65 33.63
CA THR A 9 -24.06 10.02 32.19
C THR A 9 -22.73 10.48 31.61
N LEU A 10 -21.66 10.56 32.40
CA LEU A 10 -20.38 11.05 31.92
C LEU A 10 -19.36 9.95 31.55
N ALA A 11 -19.69 8.70 31.81
CA ALA A 11 -18.78 7.57 31.55
C ALA A 11 -18.92 6.94 30.15
N LEU A 12 -19.89 7.38 29.34
CA LEU A 12 -20.17 6.74 28.06
C LEU A 12 -19.60 7.44 26.83
N LEU A 13 -18.87 8.52 26.99
CA LEU A 13 -18.35 9.33 25.87
C LEU A 13 -16.86 9.15 25.58
N MET A 14 -16.18 8.25 26.27
CA MET A 14 -14.74 8.03 26.09
C MET A 14 -14.35 6.81 25.24
N ALA A 15 -15.30 6.09 24.68
CA ALA A 15 -15.01 4.84 23.97
C ALA A 15 -14.96 4.98 22.43
N ALA A 16 -15.07 6.17 21.86
CA ALA A 16 -15.27 6.35 20.43
C ALA A 16 -14.02 6.79 19.62
N ASN A 17 -12.84 6.83 20.21
CA ASN A 17 -11.65 7.35 19.51
C ASN A 17 -10.53 6.32 19.28
N VAL A 18 -10.83 5.06 19.22
CA VAL A 18 -9.80 4.02 19.05
C VAL A 18 -9.84 3.36 17.67
N ALA A 19 -10.19 4.03 16.64
CA ALA A 19 -10.21 3.26 15.40
C ALA A 19 -10.07 4.07 14.13
N LEU A 20 -9.03 4.83 13.95
CA LEU A 20 -8.69 5.29 12.61
C LEU A 20 -7.18 5.53 12.45
N ALA A 21 -6.35 4.80 13.16
CA ALA A 21 -5.04 4.51 12.65
C ALA A 21 -5.24 3.43 11.58
N GLY A 22 -5.53 3.84 10.35
CA GLY A 22 -5.46 2.94 9.21
C GLY A 22 -4.11 2.24 9.29
N GLY A 23 -4.11 0.95 9.65
CA GLY A 23 -2.89 0.19 9.78
C GLY A 23 -2.09 0.32 8.50
N VAL A 24 -0.84 0.72 8.61
CA VAL A 24 0.07 0.67 7.47
C VAL A 24 0.09 -0.78 7.01
N MET A 25 -0.34 -1.03 5.79
CA MET A 25 -0.35 -2.36 5.22
C MET A 25 1.08 -2.91 5.25
N LYS A 26 1.25 -4.06 5.88
CA LYS A 26 2.55 -4.71 5.95
C LYS A 26 2.75 -5.57 4.70
N GLY A 27 3.87 -5.37 4.01
CA GLY A 27 4.26 -6.21 2.89
C GLY A 27 4.61 -7.63 3.31
N ASP A 28 4.42 -8.57 2.39
CA ASP A 28 4.81 -9.97 2.52
C ASP A 28 5.76 -10.31 1.36
N ALA A 29 7.05 -10.29 1.64
CA ALA A 29 8.09 -10.53 0.62
C ALA A 29 8.00 -11.92 0.00
N ALA A 30 7.64 -12.93 0.77
CA ALA A 30 7.51 -14.30 0.25
C ALA A 30 6.34 -14.42 -0.73
N ALA A 31 5.20 -13.81 -0.41
CA ALA A 31 4.05 -13.76 -1.32
C ALA A 31 4.37 -12.89 -2.56
N GLY A 32 5.07 -11.78 -2.38
CA GLY A 32 5.49 -10.89 -3.46
C GLY A 32 6.44 -11.55 -4.45
N GLU A 33 7.35 -12.39 -3.99
CA GLU A 33 8.29 -13.12 -4.84
C GLU A 33 7.58 -13.92 -5.94
N ALA A 34 6.44 -14.52 -5.61
CA ALA A 34 5.63 -15.25 -6.58
C ALA A 34 4.96 -14.36 -7.64
N LEU A 35 4.86 -13.06 -7.39
CA LEU A 35 4.14 -12.11 -8.24
C LEU A 35 5.05 -11.30 -9.17
N VAL A 36 6.36 -11.22 -8.88
CA VAL A 36 7.27 -10.26 -9.57
C VAL A 36 7.85 -10.76 -10.88
N GLY A 37 7.52 -11.97 -11.34
CA GLY A 37 8.09 -12.53 -12.57
C GLY A 37 7.90 -11.64 -13.78
N SER A 38 6.70 -11.10 -14.00
CA SER A 38 6.42 -10.18 -15.10
C SER A 38 7.13 -8.84 -14.95
N CYS A 39 7.34 -8.38 -13.74
CA CYS A 39 8.08 -7.15 -13.44
C CYS A 39 9.57 -7.32 -13.77
N ALA A 40 10.14 -8.45 -13.41
CA ALA A 40 11.53 -8.77 -13.64
C ALA A 40 11.91 -8.78 -15.14
N ALA A 41 10.97 -9.09 -16.01
CA ALA A 41 11.19 -9.08 -17.46
C ALA A 41 11.69 -7.71 -17.97
N CYS A 42 11.29 -6.63 -17.36
CA CYS A 42 11.73 -5.26 -17.70
C CYS A 42 12.64 -4.66 -16.65
N HIS A 43 12.32 -4.83 -15.37
CA HIS A 43 13.03 -4.19 -14.27
C HIS A 43 14.22 -5.00 -13.74
N GLY A 44 14.48 -6.20 -14.27
CA GLY A 44 15.50 -7.10 -13.81
C GLY A 44 15.07 -7.96 -12.63
N ALA A 45 15.66 -9.15 -12.50
CA ALA A 45 15.36 -10.08 -11.39
C ALA A 45 15.70 -9.50 -10.01
N ASP A 46 16.70 -8.61 -9.96
CA ASP A 46 17.13 -7.91 -8.76
C ASP A 46 16.62 -6.45 -8.67
N GLY A 47 15.80 -6.01 -9.61
CA GLY A 47 15.28 -4.65 -9.68
C GLY A 47 16.26 -3.61 -10.20
N ASN A 48 17.46 -4.00 -10.70
CA ASN A 48 18.46 -3.05 -11.20
C ASN A 48 18.24 -2.65 -12.66
N SER A 49 17.18 -3.12 -13.28
CA SER A 49 16.85 -2.89 -14.69
C SER A 49 17.84 -3.54 -15.68
N LEU A 50 17.30 -3.93 -16.83
CA LEU A 50 18.06 -4.54 -17.93
C LEU A 50 18.43 -3.53 -19.01
N ALA A 51 17.76 -2.37 -19.03
CA ALA A 51 17.97 -1.34 -20.04
C ALA A 51 17.61 0.04 -19.51
N PRO A 52 18.21 1.13 -20.03
CA PRO A 52 17.93 2.50 -19.58
C PRO A 52 16.47 2.93 -19.72
N THR A 53 15.72 2.30 -20.63
CA THR A 53 14.30 2.57 -20.84
C THR A 53 13.42 2.20 -19.64
N PHE A 54 13.86 1.21 -18.86
CA PHE A 54 13.14 0.73 -17.68
C PHE A 54 13.82 1.25 -16.42
N PRO A 55 13.10 1.92 -15.53
CA PRO A 55 13.71 2.48 -14.34
C PRO A 55 14.20 1.39 -13.38
N LYS A 56 15.31 1.66 -12.71
CA LYS A 56 15.79 0.88 -11.59
C LYS A 56 14.83 1.00 -10.42
N LEU A 57 14.44 -0.12 -9.83
CA LEU A 57 13.56 -0.20 -8.67
C LEU A 57 14.31 -0.58 -7.39
N ALA A 58 15.46 -1.26 -7.53
CA ALA A 58 16.26 -1.67 -6.38
C ALA A 58 16.69 -0.48 -5.53
N GLY A 59 16.51 -0.60 -4.21
CA GLY A 59 16.84 0.45 -3.26
C GLY A 59 15.78 1.52 -3.05
N LEU A 60 14.69 1.51 -3.81
CA LEU A 60 13.55 2.38 -3.55
C LEU A 60 12.76 1.89 -2.33
N GLY A 61 12.27 2.83 -1.51
CA GLY A 61 11.52 2.49 -0.32
C GLY A 61 10.19 1.79 -0.62
N GLU A 62 9.80 0.86 0.23
CA GLU A 62 8.57 0.08 0.09
C GLU A 62 7.33 0.96 -0.04
N ARG A 63 7.20 1.96 0.84
CA ARG A 63 6.04 2.89 0.81
C ARG A 63 5.98 3.71 -0.46
N TYR A 64 7.13 4.12 -0.95
CA TYR A 64 7.22 4.86 -2.21
C TYR A 64 6.79 3.98 -3.39
N LEU A 65 7.32 2.77 -3.48
CA LEU A 65 6.96 1.81 -4.54
C LEU A 65 5.48 1.50 -4.50
N LEU A 66 4.92 1.19 -3.34
CA LEU A 66 3.49 0.91 -3.19
C LEU A 66 2.65 2.10 -3.69
N LYS A 67 2.99 3.31 -3.26
CA LYS A 67 2.27 4.50 -3.72
C LYS A 67 2.32 4.66 -5.23
N GLN A 68 3.49 4.49 -5.84
CA GLN A 68 3.64 4.63 -7.29
C GLN A 68 2.86 3.55 -8.05
N MET A 69 2.92 2.32 -7.62
CA MET A 69 2.17 1.24 -8.26
C MET A 69 0.66 1.43 -8.13
N LYS A 70 0.18 1.88 -6.98
CA LYS A 70 -1.23 2.26 -6.80
C LYS A 70 -1.64 3.40 -7.71
N ASP A 71 -0.82 4.42 -7.81
CA ASP A 71 -1.10 5.57 -8.67
C ASP A 71 -1.12 5.19 -10.16
N ILE A 72 -0.25 4.28 -10.58
CA ILE A 72 -0.25 3.72 -11.94
C ILE A 72 -1.52 2.89 -12.17
N ARG A 73 -1.84 1.97 -11.27
CA ARG A 73 -3.04 1.15 -11.36
C ARG A 73 -4.32 1.98 -11.47
N ASP A 74 -4.41 3.02 -10.64
CA ASP A 74 -5.63 3.82 -10.48
C ASP A 74 -5.67 5.03 -11.43
N GLY A 75 -4.71 5.15 -12.33
CA GLY A 75 -4.69 6.20 -13.37
C GLY A 75 -4.22 7.57 -12.91
N ARG A 76 -3.74 7.70 -11.68
CA ARG A 76 -3.19 8.97 -11.16
C ARG A 76 -1.78 9.27 -11.67
N ARG A 77 -1.05 8.25 -12.05
CA ARG A 77 0.27 8.36 -12.69
C ARG A 77 0.25 7.62 -14.02
N PRO A 78 0.03 8.32 -15.14
CA PRO A 78 0.08 7.69 -16.45
C PRO A 78 1.51 7.34 -16.84
N VAL A 79 1.75 6.03 -17.06
CA VAL A 79 3.02 5.50 -17.56
C VAL A 79 2.72 4.51 -18.66
N ALA A 80 2.96 4.89 -19.90
CA ALA A 80 2.51 4.13 -21.07
C ALA A 80 3.00 2.67 -21.07
N LEU A 81 4.27 2.43 -20.72
CA LEU A 81 4.86 1.08 -20.70
C LEU A 81 4.33 0.21 -19.54
N MET A 82 3.75 0.82 -18.52
CA MET A 82 3.18 0.12 -17.37
C MET A 82 1.68 -0.17 -17.51
N VAL A 83 1.04 0.29 -18.56
CA VAL A 83 -0.38 0.05 -18.79
C VAL A 83 -0.65 -1.46 -18.81
N GLY A 84 -1.63 -1.89 -18.02
CA GLY A 84 -2.02 -3.30 -17.92
C GLY A 84 -1.17 -4.16 -16.99
N GLN A 85 -0.06 -3.66 -16.47
CA GLN A 85 0.86 -4.48 -15.65
C GLN A 85 0.37 -4.70 -14.21
N VAL A 86 -0.33 -3.72 -13.64
CA VAL A 86 -0.78 -3.75 -12.23
C VAL A 86 -2.29 -3.61 -12.07
N ASP A 87 -3.05 -3.53 -13.15
CA ASP A 87 -4.48 -3.18 -13.15
C ASP A 87 -5.34 -4.13 -12.33
N ASN A 88 -4.99 -5.41 -12.31
CA ASN A 88 -5.75 -6.45 -11.61
C ASN A 88 -5.16 -6.82 -10.25
N MET A 89 -4.20 -6.06 -9.76
CA MET A 89 -3.55 -6.31 -8.47
C MET A 89 -4.26 -5.58 -7.34
N THR A 90 -4.43 -6.25 -6.22
CA THR A 90 -4.92 -5.64 -4.98
C THR A 90 -3.81 -4.80 -4.34
N ASP A 91 -4.16 -3.94 -3.39
CA ASP A 91 -3.18 -3.17 -2.61
C ASP A 91 -2.17 -4.08 -1.91
N GLN A 92 -2.62 -5.24 -1.40
CA GLN A 92 -1.75 -6.19 -0.72
C GLN A 92 -0.78 -6.90 -1.69
N GLN A 93 -1.18 -7.09 -2.94
CA GLN A 93 -0.33 -7.71 -3.96
C GLN A 93 0.72 -6.74 -4.52
N LEU A 94 0.43 -5.45 -4.48
CA LEU A 94 1.38 -4.40 -4.86
C LEU A 94 2.44 -4.19 -3.81
#